data_2cc824f15ea60666ba6c455e849fc204
#
_entry.id   2cc824f15ea60666ba6c455e849fc204
#
_cell.length_a   1.000
_cell.length_b   1.000
_cell.length_c   1.000
_cell.angle_alpha   90.00
_cell.angle_beta   90.00
_cell.angle_gamma   90.00
#
_symmetry.space_group_name_H-M   'P 1'
#
loop_
_entity.id
_entity.type
_entity.pdbx_description
1 polymer ?
#
loop_
_entity_poly.entity_id
_entity_poly.type
_entity_poly.pdbx_seq_one_letter_code
_entity_poly.pdbx_strand_id
1 'polypeptide(L)'
;RENGVIGDNCRTIPVGSVSSEVNRLLRVTEESLYVGLSKALHKKRVGDVSEAVQAHVEKEGFAVITNFVGHGVGKTLHEEPQIPNFGKAGTGPQFRKGMAICIEPMVNMKSPQIRMAKDGWTALAVDGMPSAHFEHTLLVDEGQPEILTIPEGCGTAEEYFKDKLAGLAA
;
A
#
# COMPACT_ATOMS: atom_id res chain seq x y z
N ARG A 1 9.15 -14.51 -9.78
CA ARG A 1 10.57 -14.14 -9.74
C ARG A 1 11.08 -13.93 -11.16
N GLU A 2 11.70 -12.80 -11.37
CA GLU A 2 12.41 -12.51 -12.62
C GLU A 2 13.88 -12.26 -12.30
N ASN A 3 14.78 -12.98 -13.00
CA ASN A 3 16.23 -12.91 -12.77
C ASN A 3 16.65 -13.09 -11.29
N GLY A 4 15.89 -13.87 -10.51
CA GLY A 4 16.16 -14.16 -9.10
C GLY A 4 15.65 -13.11 -8.11
N VAL A 5 14.99 -12.04 -8.59
CA VAL A 5 14.36 -11.00 -7.77
C VAL A 5 12.85 -11.22 -7.73
N ILE A 6 12.20 -10.83 -6.62
CA ILE A 6 10.77 -10.94 -6.42
C ILE A 6 10.12 -9.57 -6.68
N GLY A 7 9.04 -9.54 -7.45
CA GLY A 7 8.08 -8.44 -7.47
C GLY A 7 6.81 -8.91 -6.77
N ASP A 8 6.24 -8.06 -5.93
CA ASP A 8 5.02 -8.30 -5.19
C ASP A 8 3.98 -7.25 -5.52
N ASN A 9 2.73 -7.66 -5.69
CA ASN A 9 1.64 -6.72 -5.88
C ASN A 9 0.29 -7.35 -5.53
N CYS A 10 -0.64 -6.51 -5.12
CA CYS A 10 -2.00 -6.92 -4.83
C CYS A 10 -3.00 -5.87 -5.30
N ARG A 11 -4.17 -6.34 -5.75
CA ARG A 11 -5.28 -5.48 -6.10
C ARG A 11 -6.61 -6.14 -5.74
N THR A 12 -7.44 -5.43 -4.99
CA THR A 12 -8.83 -5.84 -4.76
C THR A 12 -9.72 -5.32 -5.88
N ILE A 13 -10.46 -6.21 -6.52
CA ILE A 13 -11.40 -5.86 -7.61
C ILE A 13 -12.82 -6.32 -7.25
N PRO A 14 -13.86 -5.51 -7.55
CA PRO A 14 -15.24 -5.93 -7.36
C PRO A 14 -15.63 -6.98 -8.40
N VAL A 15 -16.37 -8.00 -7.99
CA VAL A 15 -16.96 -9.00 -8.88
C VAL A 15 -18.47 -8.81 -8.89
N GLY A 16 -19.03 -8.41 -10.02
CA GLY A 16 -20.43 -8.04 -10.14
C GLY A 16 -20.75 -6.67 -9.53
N SER A 17 -21.99 -6.47 -9.11
CA SER A 17 -22.44 -5.22 -8.49
C SER A 17 -22.13 -5.18 -7.00
N VAL A 18 -21.47 -4.13 -6.55
CA VAL A 18 -21.19 -3.86 -5.13
C VAL A 18 -21.81 -2.54 -4.70
N SER A 19 -21.99 -2.33 -3.40
CA SER A 19 -22.53 -1.09 -2.86
C SER A 19 -21.60 0.10 -3.12
N SER A 20 -22.15 1.31 -3.09
CA SER A 20 -21.36 2.56 -3.21
C SER A 20 -20.31 2.68 -2.12
N GLU A 21 -20.59 2.17 -0.90
CA GLU A 21 -19.66 2.21 0.22
C GLU A 21 -18.48 1.24 0.01
N VAL A 22 -18.72 0.07 -0.58
CA VAL A 22 -17.64 -0.85 -0.99
C VAL A 22 -16.78 -0.23 -2.10
N ASN A 23 -17.41 0.40 -3.11
CA ASN A 23 -16.66 1.11 -4.14
C ASN A 23 -15.79 2.24 -3.54
N ARG A 24 -16.32 2.96 -2.54
CA ARG A 24 -15.56 4.00 -1.83
C ARG A 24 -14.39 3.40 -1.05
N LEU A 25 -14.59 2.26 -0.36
CA LEU A 25 -13.50 1.55 0.32
C LEU A 25 -12.37 1.17 -0.65
N LEU A 26 -12.71 0.58 -1.81
CA LEU A 26 -11.73 0.21 -2.82
C LEU A 26 -10.95 1.42 -3.32
N ARG A 27 -11.65 2.49 -3.69
CA ARG A 27 -11.05 3.74 -4.17
C ARG A 27 -10.11 4.34 -3.12
N VAL A 28 -10.57 4.52 -1.89
CA VAL A 28 -9.77 5.14 -0.82
C VAL A 28 -8.54 4.29 -0.47
N THR A 29 -8.66 2.96 -0.49
CA THR A 29 -7.52 2.08 -0.25
C THR A 29 -6.50 2.19 -1.38
N GLU A 30 -6.93 2.19 -2.65
CA GLU A 30 -6.04 2.42 -3.79
C GLU A 30 -5.38 3.80 -3.73
N GLU A 31 -6.13 4.85 -3.45
CA GLU A 31 -5.62 6.22 -3.29
C GLU A 31 -4.56 6.30 -2.18
N SER A 32 -4.81 5.66 -1.03
CA SER A 32 -3.87 5.66 0.10
C SER A 32 -2.52 5.04 -0.27
N LEU A 33 -2.52 4.02 -1.15
CA LEU A 33 -1.30 3.45 -1.69
C LEU A 33 -0.48 4.51 -2.43
N TYR A 34 -1.07 5.26 -3.37
CA TYR A 34 -0.35 6.28 -4.13
C TYR A 34 0.08 7.47 -3.27
N VAL A 35 -0.71 7.84 -2.26
CA VAL A 35 -0.32 8.83 -1.25
C VAL A 35 0.91 8.35 -0.50
N GLY A 36 0.96 7.09 -0.05
CA GLY A 36 2.12 6.48 0.58
C GLY A 36 3.34 6.44 -0.34
N LEU A 37 3.16 5.96 -1.58
CA LEU A 37 4.22 5.89 -2.60
C LEU A 37 4.89 7.26 -2.80
N SER A 38 4.12 8.36 -2.82
CA SER A 38 4.65 9.71 -2.99
C SER A 38 5.59 10.16 -1.87
N LYS A 39 5.61 9.47 -0.72
CA LYS A 39 6.49 9.75 0.43
C LYS A 39 7.72 8.85 0.49
N ALA A 40 7.77 7.79 -0.31
CA ALA A 40 8.86 6.81 -0.33
C ALA A 40 10.08 7.29 -1.12
N LEU A 41 10.66 8.40 -0.73
CA LEU A 41 11.80 9.06 -1.41
C LEU A 41 13.09 8.88 -0.63
N HIS A 42 14.21 8.98 -1.33
CA HIS A 42 15.54 9.00 -0.71
C HIS A 42 15.60 10.04 0.43
N LYS A 43 16.19 9.67 1.58
CA LYS A 43 16.27 10.45 2.83
C LYS A 43 14.97 10.67 3.58
N LYS A 44 13.81 10.33 3.04
CA LYS A 44 12.56 10.25 3.81
C LYS A 44 12.59 9.01 4.71
N ARG A 45 11.64 8.94 5.65
CA ARG A 45 11.57 7.85 6.62
C ARG A 45 10.31 7.01 6.41
N VAL A 46 10.36 5.79 6.89
CA VAL A 46 9.21 4.86 6.87
C VAL A 46 7.96 5.52 7.47
N GLY A 47 8.10 6.23 8.60
CA GLY A 47 6.98 6.93 9.23
C GLY A 47 6.32 8.01 8.36
N ASP A 48 7.03 8.58 7.37
CA ASP A 48 6.44 9.56 6.45
C ASP A 48 5.41 8.89 5.52
N VAL A 49 5.68 7.65 5.10
CA VAL A 49 4.74 6.80 4.36
C VAL A 49 3.59 6.38 5.27
N SER A 50 3.92 5.87 6.45
CA SER A 50 2.95 5.34 7.43
C SER A 50 1.88 6.36 7.82
N GLU A 51 2.28 7.58 8.19
CA GLU A 51 1.35 8.66 8.54
C GLU A 51 0.49 9.09 7.35
N ALA A 52 1.09 9.19 6.17
CA ALA A 52 0.38 9.62 4.97
C ALA A 52 -0.72 8.63 4.57
N VAL A 53 -0.44 7.33 4.61
CA VAL A 53 -1.43 6.27 4.36
C VAL A 53 -2.54 6.33 5.41
N GLN A 54 -2.18 6.33 6.69
CA GLN A 54 -3.14 6.35 7.80
C GLN A 54 -4.05 7.56 7.74
N ALA A 55 -3.48 8.75 7.60
CA ALA A 55 -4.25 9.99 7.58
C ALA A 55 -5.25 10.03 6.41
N HIS A 56 -4.87 9.52 5.22
CA HIS A 56 -5.77 9.46 4.08
C HIS A 56 -6.95 8.51 4.33
N VAL A 57 -6.69 7.31 4.85
CA VAL A 57 -7.70 6.30 5.13
C VAL A 57 -8.68 6.75 6.23
N GLU A 58 -8.14 7.26 7.36
CA GLU A 58 -8.94 7.63 8.52
C GLU A 58 -9.78 8.90 8.28
N LYS A 59 -9.29 9.84 7.47
CA LYS A 59 -10.07 11.01 7.02
C LYS A 59 -11.35 10.61 6.30
N GLU A 60 -11.32 9.50 5.58
CA GLU A 60 -12.45 8.94 4.85
C GLU A 60 -13.34 8.02 5.72
N GLY A 61 -13.04 7.88 7.02
CA GLY A 61 -13.81 7.11 7.98
C GLY A 61 -13.60 5.59 7.92
N PHE A 62 -12.54 5.14 7.27
CA PHE A 62 -12.12 3.75 7.22
C PHE A 62 -10.99 3.47 8.23
N ALA A 63 -10.62 2.20 8.43
CA ALA A 63 -9.66 1.81 9.44
C ALA A 63 -8.48 1.01 8.83
N VAL A 64 -7.26 1.47 9.11
CA VAL A 64 -6.04 0.76 8.71
C VAL A 64 -5.84 -0.48 9.58
N ILE A 65 -5.59 -1.63 8.98
CA ILE A 65 -5.18 -2.86 9.68
C ILE A 65 -3.74 -2.67 10.17
N THR A 66 -3.51 -2.95 11.44
CA THR A 66 -2.20 -2.76 12.09
C THR A 66 -1.41 -4.04 12.30
N ASN A 67 -2.00 -5.19 11.98
CA ASN A 67 -1.37 -6.50 12.17
C ASN A 67 -0.40 -6.89 11.06
N PHE A 68 -0.51 -6.25 9.90
CA PHE A 68 0.30 -6.50 8.73
C PHE A 68 0.95 -5.21 8.26
N VAL A 69 2.09 -5.32 7.62
CA VAL A 69 2.93 -4.20 7.23
C VAL A 69 3.60 -4.47 5.89
N GLY A 70 3.89 -3.44 5.13
CA GLY A 70 4.76 -3.52 3.97
C GLY A 70 6.21 -3.84 4.37
N HIS A 71 7.06 -4.09 3.40
CA HIS A 71 8.38 -4.65 3.65
C HIS A 71 9.40 -4.29 2.55
N GLY A 72 10.67 -4.46 2.84
CA GLY A 72 11.68 -4.58 1.80
C GLY A 72 11.47 -5.85 0.98
N VAL A 73 11.87 -5.85 -0.29
CA VAL A 73 11.76 -7.00 -1.18
C VAL A 73 13.01 -7.11 -2.05
N GLY A 74 13.39 -8.33 -2.39
CA GLY A 74 14.57 -8.56 -3.22
C GLY A 74 14.73 -10.04 -3.57
N LYS A 75 15.74 -10.68 -3.06
CA LYS A 75 15.96 -12.13 -3.25
C LYS A 75 14.96 -12.95 -2.42
N THR A 76 14.56 -12.43 -1.26
CA THR A 76 13.50 -12.98 -0.42
C THR A 76 12.25 -12.12 -0.53
N LEU A 77 11.08 -12.73 -0.24
CA LEU A 77 9.80 -12.03 -0.32
C LEU A 77 9.73 -10.91 0.71
N HIS A 78 10.12 -11.20 1.95
CA HIS A 78 10.12 -10.22 3.03
C HIS A 78 11.57 -9.93 3.45
N GLU A 79 11.98 -8.68 3.26
CA GLU A 79 13.27 -8.14 3.70
C GLU A 79 13.04 -6.88 4.57
N GLU A 80 14.06 -6.44 5.28
CA GLU A 80 14.03 -5.15 5.97
C GLU A 80 14.07 -3.97 4.97
N PRO A 81 13.45 -2.83 5.30
CA PRO A 81 12.75 -2.53 6.55
C PRO A 81 11.28 -2.96 6.52
N GLN A 82 10.67 -3.12 7.70
CA GLN A 82 9.21 -3.14 7.81
C GLN A 82 8.65 -1.74 7.50
N ILE A 83 7.51 -1.69 6.80
CA ILE A 83 6.85 -0.46 6.36
C ILE A 83 5.37 -0.46 6.81
N PRO A 84 5.09 -0.12 8.08
CA PRO A 84 3.72 -0.04 8.56
C PRO A 84 2.89 0.99 7.79
N ASN A 85 1.60 0.68 7.59
CA ASN A 85 0.62 1.59 7.01
C ASN A 85 0.04 2.59 8.04
N PHE A 86 0.61 2.65 9.22
CA PHE A 86 0.23 3.50 10.35
C PHE A 86 1.48 3.94 11.10
N GLY A 87 1.44 5.14 11.69
CA GLY A 87 2.58 5.65 12.44
C GLY A 87 2.69 7.17 12.40
N LYS A 88 3.88 7.68 12.72
CA LYS A 88 4.18 9.09 12.83
C LYS A 88 5.29 9.50 11.85
N ALA A 89 5.09 10.59 11.12
CA ALA A 89 6.10 11.16 10.22
C ALA A 89 7.43 11.43 10.97
N GLY A 90 8.52 11.32 10.24
CA GLY A 90 9.87 11.54 10.76
C GLY A 90 10.43 10.40 11.62
N THR A 91 9.71 9.29 11.77
CA THR A 91 10.15 8.12 12.55
C THR A 91 10.56 6.94 11.68
N GLY A 92 11.18 5.93 12.30
CA GLY A 92 11.60 4.69 11.64
C GLY A 92 12.85 4.82 10.76
N PRO A 93 13.21 3.74 10.06
CA PRO A 93 14.35 3.70 9.15
C PRO A 93 14.26 4.73 8.04
N GLN A 94 15.42 5.18 7.56
CA GLN A 94 15.51 6.11 6.44
C GLN A 94 15.61 5.35 5.13
N PHE A 95 14.82 5.74 4.14
CA PHE A 95 14.91 5.21 2.78
C PHE A 95 16.22 5.64 2.11
N ARG A 96 16.79 4.73 1.36
CA ARG A 96 17.99 4.96 0.55
C ARG A 96 17.66 4.66 -0.91
N LYS A 97 18.21 5.47 -1.81
CA LYS A 97 18.15 5.22 -3.25
C LYS A 97 18.57 3.78 -3.57
N GLY A 98 17.81 3.11 -4.40
CA GLY A 98 18.04 1.73 -4.80
C GLY A 98 17.40 0.67 -3.90
N MET A 99 16.72 1.06 -2.80
CA MET A 99 15.90 0.11 -2.05
C MET A 99 14.67 -0.29 -2.85
N ALA A 100 14.42 -1.59 -2.98
CA ALA A 100 13.16 -2.13 -3.46
C ALA A 100 12.28 -2.45 -2.25
N ILE A 101 11.06 -1.92 -2.23
CA ILE A 101 10.13 -2.03 -1.11
C ILE A 101 8.70 -2.25 -1.59
N CYS A 102 7.88 -2.86 -0.76
CA CYS A 102 6.44 -3.00 -0.93
C CYS A 102 5.69 -2.05 0.00
N ILE A 103 4.75 -1.30 -0.55
CA ILE A 103 3.77 -0.53 0.20
C ILE A 103 2.41 -1.15 -0.09
N GLU A 104 1.68 -1.53 0.97
CA GLU A 104 0.54 -2.42 0.88
C GLU A 104 -0.56 -2.08 1.89
N PRO A 105 -1.26 -0.95 1.75
CA PRO A 105 -2.36 -0.62 2.65
C PRO A 105 -3.44 -1.70 2.64
N MET A 106 -3.73 -2.22 3.84
CA MET A 106 -4.85 -3.09 4.14
C MET A 106 -5.85 -2.32 5.00
N VAL A 107 -7.07 -2.19 4.51
CA VAL A 107 -8.08 -1.29 5.07
C VAL A 107 -9.38 -2.04 5.31
N ASN A 108 -9.90 -1.92 6.54
CA ASN A 108 -11.22 -2.40 6.92
C ASN A 108 -12.26 -1.27 6.83
N MET A 109 -13.52 -1.65 6.57
CA MET A 109 -14.60 -0.69 6.45
C MET A 109 -14.89 0.08 7.75
N LYS A 110 -14.73 -0.55 8.94
CA LYS A 110 -15.03 0.09 10.23
C LYS A 110 -13.95 -0.14 11.28
N SER A 111 -13.67 -1.39 11.66
CA SER A 111 -12.76 -1.71 12.75
C SER A 111 -11.38 -2.12 12.24
N PRO A 112 -10.27 -1.63 12.81
CA PRO A 112 -8.93 -2.09 12.43
C PRO A 112 -8.65 -3.53 12.86
N GLN A 113 -9.51 -4.12 13.70
CA GLN A 113 -9.28 -5.43 14.30
C GLN A 113 -9.56 -6.56 13.31
N ILE A 114 -8.67 -7.55 13.33
CA ILE A 114 -8.80 -8.78 12.57
C ILE A 114 -8.76 -10.01 13.49
N ARG A 115 -9.25 -11.12 12.97
CA ARG A 115 -9.04 -12.45 13.52
C ARG A 115 -8.56 -13.40 12.42
N MET A 116 -7.69 -14.33 12.78
CA MET A 116 -7.29 -15.40 11.87
C MET A 116 -8.37 -16.49 11.84
N ALA A 117 -8.67 -16.98 10.65
CA ALA A 117 -9.55 -18.14 10.48
C ALA A 117 -8.85 -19.44 10.93
N LYS A 118 -9.62 -20.54 10.99
CA LYS A 118 -9.11 -21.84 11.44
C LYS A 118 -8.01 -22.44 10.53
N ASP A 119 -7.93 -21.96 9.29
CA ASP A 119 -6.89 -22.37 8.34
C ASP A 119 -5.50 -21.78 8.67
N GLY A 120 -5.42 -20.87 9.64
CA GLY A 120 -4.18 -20.19 10.05
C GLY A 120 -3.63 -19.20 9.02
N TRP A 121 -4.38 -18.94 7.95
CA TRP A 121 -3.96 -18.07 6.84
C TRP A 121 -4.92 -16.89 6.61
N THR A 122 -6.20 -17.16 6.51
CA THR A 122 -7.21 -16.16 6.18
C THR A 122 -7.42 -15.17 7.32
N ALA A 123 -7.15 -13.89 7.07
CA ALA A 123 -7.47 -12.79 7.97
C ALA A 123 -8.88 -12.27 7.68
N LEU A 124 -9.70 -12.16 8.72
CA LEU A 124 -11.08 -11.69 8.63
C LEU A 124 -11.26 -10.47 9.53
N ALA A 125 -11.94 -9.43 9.03
CA ALA A 125 -12.37 -8.33 9.89
C ALA A 125 -13.28 -8.86 11.01
N VAL A 126 -13.06 -8.40 12.25
CA VAL A 126 -13.80 -8.90 13.43
C VAL A 126 -15.29 -8.57 13.32
N ASP A 127 -15.64 -7.44 12.71
CA ASP A 127 -17.00 -6.97 12.50
C ASP A 127 -17.69 -7.63 11.27
N GLY A 128 -16.98 -8.46 10.52
CA GLY A 128 -17.50 -9.14 9.33
C GLY A 128 -17.76 -8.22 8.13
N MET A 129 -17.32 -6.97 8.20
CA MET A 129 -17.45 -6.00 7.10
C MET A 129 -16.36 -6.21 6.04
N PRO A 130 -16.55 -5.71 4.82
CA PRO A 130 -15.55 -5.78 3.75
C PRO A 130 -14.22 -5.15 4.11
N SER A 131 -13.16 -5.69 3.52
CA SER A 131 -11.80 -5.17 3.58
C SER A 131 -11.26 -4.99 2.16
N ALA A 132 -10.26 -4.14 1.99
CA ALA A 132 -9.54 -3.95 0.74
C ALA A 132 -8.03 -3.98 0.96
N HIS A 133 -7.29 -4.47 -0.04
CA HIS A 133 -5.85 -4.53 -0.06
C HIS A 133 -5.35 -4.14 -1.46
N PHE A 134 -4.42 -3.21 -1.50
CA PHE A 134 -3.71 -2.81 -2.72
C PHE A 134 -2.22 -2.72 -2.40
N GLU A 135 -1.40 -3.08 -3.38
CA GLU A 135 0.04 -3.15 -3.19
C GLU A 135 0.80 -2.88 -4.49
N HIS A 136 1.92 -2.21 -4.34
CA HIS A 136 2.96 -2.13 -5.38
C HIS A 136 4.35 -2.32 -4.79
N THR A 137 5.20 -3.02 -5.57
CA THR A 137 6.65 -2.94 -5.42
C THR A 137 7.18 -1.69 -6.11
N LEU A 138 8.05 -0.96 -5.43
CA LEU A 138 8.70 0.24 -5.98
C LEU A 138 10.19 0.26 -5.70
N LEU A 139 10.91 0.99 -6.53
CA LEU A 139 12.31 1.37 -6.31
C LEU A 139 12.37 2.79 -5.77
N VAL A 140 13.03 2.97 -4.63
CA VAL A 140 13.26 4.29 -4.03
C VAL A 140 14.25 5.09 -4.84
N ASP A 141 13.89 6.32 -5.22
CA ASP A 141 14.80 7.27 -5.89
C ASP A 141 14.74 8.65 -5.23
N GLU A 142 15.50 9.64 -5.76
CA GLU A 142 15.64 10.98 -5.22
C GLU A 142 14.43 11.88 -5.53
N GLY A 143 13.94 11.84 -6.77
CA GLY A 143 12.88 12.73 -7.24
C GLY A 143 11.49 12.10 -7.17
N GLN A 144 11.35 10.90 -7.66
CA GLN A 144 10.09 10.15 -7.71
C GLN A 144 10.39 8.66 -7.61
N PRO A 145 9.61 7.89 -6.83
CA PRO A 145 9.79 6.44 -6.79
C PRO A 145 9.37 5.83 -8.12
N GLU A 146 10.05 4.77 -8.53
CA GLU A 146 9.70 3.99 -9.71
C GLU A 146 8.83 2.80 -9.31
N ILE A 147 7.60 2.74 -9.80
CA ILE A 147 6.72 1.58 -9.56
C ILE A 147 7.13 0.45 -10.51
N LEU A 148 7.53 -0.69 -9.96
CA LEU A 148 8.02 -1.85 -10.72
C LEU A 148 6.91 -2.80 -11.15
N THR A 149 5.71 -2.68 -10.60
CA THR A 149 4.57 -3.60 -10.80
C THR A 149 3.37 -2.92 -11.46
N ILE A 150 3.61 -2.02 -12.41
CA ILE A 150 2.53 -1.42 -13.20
C ILE A 150 1.91 -2.46 -14.12
N PRO A 151 0.59 -2.37 -14.41
CA PRO A 151 -0.06 -3.25 -15.36
C PRO A 151 0.51 -3.08 -16.77
N GLU A 152 0.56 -4.16 -17.53
CA GLU A 152 0.99 -4.14 -18.93
C GLU A 152 0.09 -3.19 -19.75
N GLY A 153 0.70 -2.38 -20.62
CA GLY A 153 -0.01 -1.42 -21.48
C GLY A 153 -0.35 -0.08 -20.84
N CYS A 154 0.02 0.17 -19.58
CA CYS A 154 -0.25 1.44 -18.86
C CYS A 154 0.81 2.53 -19.10
N GLY A 155 1.65 2.43 -20.11
CA GLY A 155 2.71 3.40 -20.38
C GLY A 155 3.95 3.18 -19.50
N THR A 156 4.69 4.25 -19.22
CA THR A 156 5.86 4.22 -18.33
C THR A 156 5.44 4.28 -16.86
N ALA A 157 6.31 3.83 -15.96
CA ALA A 157 6.08 3.94 -14.51
C ALA A 157 5.85 5.40 -14.06
N GLU A 158 6.56 6.35 -14.66
CA GLU A 158 6.42 7.78 -14.37
C GLU A 158 5.06 8.32 -14.79
N GLU A 159 4.60 8.01 -15.99
CA GLU A 159 3.28 8.43 -16.50
C GLU A 159 2.18 7.83 -15.65
N TYR A 160 2.24 6.51 -15.41
CA TYR A 160 1.27 5.80 -14.58
C TYR A 160 1.14 6.42 -13.19
N PHE A 161 2.25 6.73 -12.52
CA PHE A 161 2.25 7.33 -11.20
C PHE A 161 1.69 8.76 -11.20
N LYS A 162 2.05 9.57 -12.20
CA LYS A 162 1.50 10.93 -12.37
C LYS A 162 -0.02 10.92 -12.55
N ASP A 163 -0.53 10.03 -13.39
CA ASP A 163 -1.97 9.90 -13.63
C ASP A 163 -2.72 9.54 -12.35
N LYS A 164 -2.18 8.59 -11.56
CA LYS A 164 -2.76 8.21 -10.28
C LYS A 164 -2.76 9.36 -9.27
N LEU A 165 -1.67 10.12 -9.16
CA LEU A 165 -1.62 11.30 -8.27
C LEU A 165 -2.54 12.43 -8.73
N ALA A 166 -2.69 12.66 -10.02
CA ALA A 166 -3.61 13.66 -10.56
C ALA A 166 -5.06 13.36 -10.19
N GLY A 167 -5.45 12.09 -10.19
CA GLY A 167 -6.77 11.65 -9.74
C GLY A 167 -7.07 11.90 -8.25
N LEU A 168 -6.04 12.05 -7.40
CA LEU A 168 -6.22 12.38 -5.97
C LEU A 168 -6.53 13.87 -5.73
N ALA A 169 -6.23 14.74 -6.68
CA ALA A 169 -6.42 16.19 -6.55
C ALA A 169 -7.77 16.69 -7.13
N ALA A 170 -8.52 15.81 -7.79
CA ALA A 170 -9.82 16.08 -8.41
C ALA A 170 -10.99 15.73 -7.50
#